data_b4577e87fdf7beb5506eff7fdf63faf8
#
_entry.id   b4577e87fdf7beb5506eff7fdf63faf8
#
_cell.length_a   1.000
_cell.length_b   1.000
_cell.length_c   1.000
_cell.angle_alpha   90.00
_cell.angle_beta   90.00
_cell.angle_gamma   90.00
#
_symmetry.space_group_name_H-M   'P 1'
#
loop_
_entity.id
_entity.type
_entity.pdbx_description
1 polymer ?
#
loop_
_entity_poly.entity_id
_entity_poly.type
_entity_poly.pdbx_seq_one_letter_code
_entity_poly.pdbx_strand_id
1 'polypeptide(L)'
;TDAFAENYNVRACGAVVSEIEPGSPARRKLRVGDVIHAIRSEGVHASLDSFGLITDSTRGSKITIHNTEFLMQLTPGHVFVDITRNGKKMTHECSPAVIDYKVTDVWKEWNPPRVAVWGPIVFQNVSRQLLTDENAGHRALEIAQVVKKTYAMNELVMITRIEPNSYVKNYEIPREYDLLLKVGRTRIKSIEHLNTVIEDYKERLQQNEKYVCLETTSGKVWLMLDQLFN
;
A
#
# COMPACT_ATOMS: atom_id res chain seq x y z
N THR A 1 14.97 -25.63 -2.71
CA THR A 1 15.00 -26.16 -4.04
C THR A 1 14.38 -27.55 -4.09
N ASP A 2 15.08 -28.69 -3.83
CA ASP A 2 14.46 -30.02 -3.91
C ASP A 2 13.41 -30.26 -2.80
N ALA A 3 13.69 -29.83 -1.56
CA ALA A 3 12.75 -29.91 -0.44
C ALA A 3 11.46 -29.09 -0.67
N PHE A 4 11.55 -28.04 -1.49
CA PHE A 4 10.39 -27.25 -1.87
C PHE A 4 9.56 -27.97 -2.95
N ALA A 5 10.23 -28.59 -3.94
CA ALA A 5 9.61 -29.38 -4.98
C ALA A 5 8.87 -30.62 -4.40
N GLU A 6 9.44 -31.27 -3.40
CA GLU A 6 8.83 -32.40 -2.68
C GLU A 6 7.58 -32.00 -1.90
N ASN A 7 7.61 -30.87 -1.20
CA ASN A 7 6.45 -30.36 -0.44
C ASN A 7 5.25 -29.97 -1.33
N TYR A 8 5.51 -29.52 -2.56
CA TYR A 8 4.44 -29.09 -3.47
C TYR A 8 4.13 -30.10 -4.57
N ASN A 9 4.79 -31.26 -4.55
CA ASN A 9 4.62 -32.34 -5.55
C ASN A 9 4.76 -31.87 -7.00
N VAL A 10 5.71 -30.95 -7.24
CA VAL A 10 5.95 -30.30 -8.54
C VAL A 10 7.36 -30.63 -9.01
N ARG A 11 7.52 -31.19 -10.19
CA ARG A 11 8.80 -31.19 -10.87
C ARG A 11 9.24 -29.75 -11.11
N ALA A 12 10.42 -29.43 -10.57
CA ALA A 12 10.94 -28.11 -10.29
C ALA A 12 11.18 -27.21 -11.52
N CYS A 13 10.12 -26.74 -12.16
CA CYS A 13 10.19 -25.71 -13.19
C CYS A 13 9.09 -24.68 -12.95
N GLY A 14 9.48 -23.42 -12.74
CA GLY A 14 8.52 -22.33 -12.57
C GLY A 14 8.81 -21.39 -11.42
N ALA A 15 7.98 -20.39 -11.28
CA ALA A 15 8.02 -19.40 -10.20
C ALA A 15 6.84 -19.59 -9.25
N VAL A 16 7.13 -19.61 -7.95
CA VAL A 16 6.09 -19.74 -6.92
C VAL A 16 5.52 -18.39 -6.58
N VAL A 17 4.20 -18.30 -6.54
CA VAL A 17 3.50 -17.12 -6.04
C VAL A 17 3.68 -17.05 -4.53
N SER A 18 4.54 -16.16 -4.05
CA SER A 18 4.80 -15.94 -2.62
C SER A 18 3.82 -14.94 -1.99
N GLU A 19 3.40 -13.94 -2.76
CA GLU A 19 2.47 -12.90 -2.32
C GLU A 19 1.63 -12.43 -3.52
N ILE A 20 0.41 -12.02 -3.27
CA ILE A 20 -0.45 -11.36 -4.26
C ILE A 20 -0.85 -10.02 -3.67
N GLU A 21 -0.47 -8.96 -4.38
CA GLU A 21 -0.80 -7.60 -3.97
C GLU A 21 -2.31 -7.44 -3.77
N PRO A 22 -2.71 -6.87 -2.64
CA PRO A 22 -4.10 -6.52 -2.41
C PRO A 22 -4.59 -5.54 -3.48
N GLY A 23 -5.81 -5.73 -3.96
CA GLY A 23 -6.33 -4.94 -5.08
C GLY A 23 -5.92 -5.43 -6.47
N SER A 24 -4.93 -6.31 -6.58
CA SER A 24 -4.58 -6.94 -7.85
C SER A 24 -5.74 -7.77 -8.41
N PRO A 25 -6.11 -7.60 -9.69
CA PRO A 25 -7.08 -8.48 -10.35
C PRO A 25 -6.67 -9.96 -10.31
N ALA A 26 -5.38 -10.25 -10.25
CA ALA A 26 -4.83 -11.59 -10.14
C ALA A 26 -5.31 -12.33 -8.88
N ARG A 27 -5.65 -11.61 -7.80
CA ARG A 27 -6.14 -12.20 -6.54
C ARG A 27 -7.42 -13.03 -6.69
N ARG A 28 -8.19 -12.78 -7.73
CA ARG A 28 -9.40 -13.57 -8.05
C ARG A 28 -9.07 -14.90 -8.73
N LYS A 29 -7.88 -15.04 -9.30
CA LYS A 29 -7.45 -16.16 -10.14
C LYS A 29 -6.29 -16.95 -9.55
N LEU A 30 -5.28 -16.25 -9.03
CA LEU A 30 -4.09 -16.84 -8.43
C LEU A 30 -4.21 -16.95 -6.91
N ARG A 31 -3.43 -17.84 -6.32
CA ARG A 31 -3.29 -18.04 -4.88
C ARG A 31 -1.82 -18.14 -4.50
N VAL A 32 -1.49 -17.74 -3.29
CA VAL A 32 -0.17 -18.01 -2.71
C VAL A 32 0.07 -19.53 -2.72
N GLY A 33 1.25 -19.93 -3.17
CA GLY A 33 1.62 -21.33 -3.35
C GLY A 33 1.35 -21.90 -4.77
N ASP A 34 0.70 -21.15 -5.66
CA ASP A 34 0.63 -21.54 -7.08
C ASP A 34 2.03 -21.52 -7.71
N VAL A 35 2.32 -22.45 -8.59
CA VAL A 35 3.56 -22.49 -9.34
C VAL A 35 3.28 -22.09 -10.78
N ILE A 36 3.83 -20.96 -11.21
CA ILE A 36 3.70 -20.43 -12.57
C ILE A 36 4.73 -21.11 -13.47
N HIS A 37 4.28 -21.72 -14.55
CA HIS A 37 5.14 -22.41 -15.54
C HIS A 37 5.31 -21.64 -16.83
N ALA A 38 4.30 -20.90 -17.24
CA ALA A 38 4.35 -20.10 -18.46
C ALA A 38 3.42 -18.89 -18.37
N ILE A 39 3.77 -17.85 -19.12
CA ILE A 39 2.96 -16.66 -19.36
C ILE A 39 2.80 -16.53 -20.85
N ARG A 40 1.56 -16.36 -21.30
CA ARG A 40 1.19 -16.23 -22.71
C ARG A 40 0.36 -14.99 -22.94
N SER A 41 0.66 -14.29 -24.02
CA SER A 41 -0.15 -13.19 -24.54
C SER A 41 -0.14 -13.27 -26.07
N GLU A 42 -0.87 -12.41 -26.75
CA GLU A 42 -0.85 -12.36 -28.20
C GLU A 42 0.58 -12.14 -28.71
N GLY A 43 1.09 -13.10 -29.52
CA GLY A 43 2.46 -13.06 -30.03
C GLY A 43 3.58 -13.37 -29.03
N VAL A 44 3.26 -13.60 -27.75
CA VAL A 44 4.25 -13.87 -26.69
C VAL A 44 3.95 -15.20 -26.01
N HIS A 45 4.95 -16.08 -25.96
CA HIS A 45 4.92 -17.32 -25.18
C HIS A 45 6.21 -17.47 -24.39
N ALA A 46 6.14 -17.30 -23.09
CA ALA A 46 7.29 -17.33 -22.17
C ALA A 46 7.14 -18.49 -21.19
N SER A 47 7.96 -19.51 -21.33
CA SER A 47 8.07 -20.61 -20.37
C SER A 47 9.13 -20.30 -19.33
N LEU A 48 8.84 -20.63 -18.07
CA LEU A 48 9.76 -20.43 -16.95
C LEU A 48 10.59 -21.71 -16.75
N ASP A 49 11.88 -21.53 -16.55
CA ASP A 49 12.81 -22.64 -16.21
C ASP A 49 12.76 -23.00 -14.72
N SER A 50 13.65 -23.90 -14.30
CA SER A 50 13.78 -24.32 -12.90
C SER A 50 14.19 -23.20 -11.92
N PHE A 51 14.69 -22.08 -12.42
CA PHE A 51 15.06 -20.91 -11.64
C PHE A 51 13.97 -19.82 -11.69
N GLY A 52 12.84 -20.06 -12.38
CA GLY A 52 11.79 -19.07 -12.59
C GLY A 52 12.19 -17.98 -13.60
N LEU A 53 13.20 -18.24 -14.43
CA LEU A 53 13.65 -17.31 -15.46
C LEU A 53 13.01 -17.63 -16.81
N ILE A 54 12.80 -16.60 -17.62
CA ILE A 54 12.30 -16.67 -18.98
C ILE A 54 13.49 -16.54 -19.93
N THR A 55 13.50 -17.29 -21.02
CA THR A 55 14.45 -17.07 -22.10
C THR A 55 13.91 -16.01 -23.03
N ASP A 56 14.58 -14.87 -23.13
CA ASP A 56 14.28 -13.83 -24.11
C ASP A 56 14.57 -14.38 -25.51
N SER A 57 13.52 -14.53 -26.31
CA SER A 57 13.62 -15.06 -27.66
C SER A 57 14.45 -14.21 -28.62
N THR A 58 14.57 -12.91 -28.31
CA THR A 58 15.30 -11.93 -29.14
C THR A 58 16.80 -11.92 -28.87
N ARG A 59 17.19 -12.08 -27.60
CA ARG A 59 18.58 -11.95 -27.16
C ARG A 59 19.19 -13.26 -26.70
N GLY A 60 18.39 -14.32 -26.55
CA GLY A 60 18.83 -15.62 -26.01
C GLY A 60 19.26 -15.55 -24.51
N SER A 61 19.08 -14.41 -23.87
CA SER A 61 19.44 -14.20 -22.48
C SER A 61 18.34 -14.64 -21.53
N LYS A 62 18.72 -14.96 -20.29
CA LYS A 62 17.76 -15.26 -19.21
C LYS A 62 17.32 -13.97 -18.55
N ILE A 63 16.01 -13.77 -18.47
CA ILE A 63 15.38 -12.59 -17.83
C ILE A 63 14.41 -13.03 -16.76
N THR A 64 14.14 -12.15 -15.78
CA THR A 64 13.12 -12.38 -14.77
C THR A 64 11.73 -12.01 -15.31
N ILE A 65 10.68 -12.58 -14.73
CA ILE A 65 9.28 -12.20 -15.04
C ILE A 65 8.97 -10.73 -14.71
N HIS A 66 9.81 -10.07 -13.92
CA HIS A 66 9.69 -8.64 -13.58
C HIS A 66 10.42 -7.73 -14.58
N ASN A 67 11.03 -8.28 -15.63
CA ASN A 67 11.70 -7.47 -16.63
C ASN A 67 10.69 -6.56 -17.34
N THR A 68 10.94 -5.26 -17.31
CA THR A 68 10.04 -4.23 -17.84
C THR A 68 9.80 -4.40 -19.35
N GLU A 69 10.85 -4.74 -20.11
CA GLU A 69 10.74 -4.97 -21.57
C GLU A 69 9.82 -6.16 -21.86
N PHE A 70 9.91 -7.22 -21.06
CA PHE A 70 9.01 -8.36 -21.17
C PHE A 70 7.57 -7.99 -20.83
N LEU A 71 7.37 -7.28 -19.71
CA LEU A 71 6.02 -6.86 -19.29
C LEU A 71 5.35 -5.95 -20.31
N MET A 72 6.11 -5.09 -20.98
CA MET A 72 5.59 -4.22 -22.06
C MET A 72 5.15 -4.98 -23.31
N GLN A 73 5.64 -6.19 -23.53
CA GLN A 73 5.22 -7.03 -24.66
C GLN A 73 3.87 -7.73 -24.41
N LEU A 74 3.41 -7.77 -23.14
CA LEU A 74 2.14 -8.39 -22.82
C LEU A 74 0.99 -7.46 -23.21
N THR A 75 0.12 -7.95 -24.08
CA THR A 75 -1.07 -7.21 -24.52
C THR A 75 -2.07 -7.10 -23.36
N PRO A 76 -2.48 -5.89 -22.97
CA PRO A 76 -3.48 -5.71 -21.91
C PRO A 76 -4.79 -6.45 -22.26
N GLY A 77 -5.31 -7.20 -21.30
CA GLY A 77 -6.59 -7.89 -21.41
C GLY A 77 -6.53 -9.36 -21.84
N HIS A 78 -5.39 -9.83 -22.38
CA HIS A 78 -5.26 -11.21 -22.90
C HIS A 78 -3.96 -11.87 -22.44
N VAL A 79 -3.72 -11.88 -21.13
CA VAL A 79 -2.59 -12.61 -20.54
C VAL A 79 -3.08 -13.89 -19.90
N PHE A 80 -2.56 -15.01 -20.35
CA PHE A 80 -2.82 -16.33 -19.78
C PHE A 80 -1.63 -16.79 -18.96
N VAL A 81 -1.91 -17.29 -17.77
CA VAL A 81 -0.88 -17.80 -16.86
C VAL A 81 -1.15 -19.27 -16.61
N ASP A 82 -0.20 -20.11 -17.02
CA ASP A 82 -0.24 -21.56 -16.80
C ASP A 82 0.36 -21.85 -15.43
N ILE A 83 -0.42 -22.48 -14.58
CA ILE A 83 -0.03 -22.76 -13.18
C ILE A 83 -0.21 -24.22 -12.81
N THR A 84 0.46 -24.64 -11.76
CA THR A 84 0.11 -25.83 -10.99
C THR A 84 -0.37 -25.42 -9.60
N ARG A 85 -1.56 -25.90 -9.23
CA ARG A 85 -2.15 -25.74 -7.90
C ARG A 85 -2.52 -27.11 -7.33
N ASN A 86 -1.98 -27.48 -6.18
CA ASN A 86 -2.22 -28.79 -5.56
C ASN A 86 -2.01 -29.97 -6.54
N GLY A 87 -0.93 -29.94 -7.32
CA GLY A 87 -0.60 -30.97 -8.32
C GLY A 87 -1.43 -30.93 -9.61
N LYS A 88 -2.42 -30.03 -9.73
CA LYS A 88 -3.27 -29.90 -10.94
C LYS A 88 -2.82 -28.73 -11.79
N LYS A 89 -2.63 -28.98 -13.09
CA LYS A 89 -2.34 -27.93 -14.08
C LYS A 89 -3.61 -27.15 -14.41
N MET A 90 -3.49 -25.84 -14.44
CA MET A 90 -4.59 -24.91 -14.72
C MET A 90 -4.07 -23.74 -15.55
N THR A 91 -4.92 -23.16 -16.36
CA THR A 91 -4.67 -21.90 -17.06
C THR A 91 -5.66 -20.86 -16.57
N HIS A 92 -5.16 -19.70 -16.21
CA HIS A 92 -5.97 -18.55 -15.82
C HIS A 92 -5.72 -17.39 -16.74
N GLU A 93 -6.80 -16.78 -17.22
CA GLU A 93 -6.74 -15.49 -17.89
C GLU A 93 -6.62 -14.40 -16.81
N CYS A 94 -5.56 -13.62 -16.91
CA CYS A 94 -5.24 -12.51 -16.02
C CYS A 94 -5.17 -11.23 -16.86
N SER A 95 -5.89 -10.20 -16.48
CA SER A 95 -5.76 -8.90 -17.13
C SER A 95 -4.68 -8.12 -16.38
N PRO A 96 -3.57 -7.72 -17.03
CA PRO A 96 -2.67 -6.74 -16.46
C PRO A 96 -3.46 -5.46 -16.18
N ALA A 97 -3.36 -4.94 -14.99
CA ALA A 97 -4.00 -3.70 -14.63
C ALA A 97 -3.01 -2.85 -13.83
N VAL A 98 -3.07 -1.56 -14.07
CA VAL A 98 -2.42 -0.60 -13.18
C VAL A 98 -3.18 -0.63 -11.87
N ILE A 99 -2.53 -1.03 -10.80
CA ILE A 99 -3.12 -0.93 -9.48
C ILE A 99 -3.00 0.53 -9.06
N ASP A 100 -4.15 1.19 -8.91
CA ASP A 100 -4.21 2.54 -8.36
C ASP A 100 -3.98 2.45 -6.84
N TYR A 101 -2.70 2.45 -6.46
CA TYR A 101 -2.33 2.52 -5.06
C TYR A 101 -2.69 3.90 -4.52
N LYS A 102 -3.55 3.93 -3.51
CA LYS A 102 -3.83 5.15 -2.74
C LYS A 102 -2.62 5.60 -1.92
N VAL A 103 -1.70 4.68 -1.66
CA VAL A 103 -0.36 4.98 -1.13
C VAL A 103 0.58 5.15 -2.31
N THR A 104 0.87 6.39 -2.66
CA THR A 104 1.71 6.74 -3.81
C THR A 104 3.18 6.38 -3.56
N ASP A 105 3.81 5.75 -4.55
CA ASP A 105 5.18 5.25 -4.44
C ASP A 105 6.25 6.34 -4.52
N VAL A 106 5.98 7.46 -5.15
CA VAL A 106 7.00 8.47 -5.47
C VAL A 106 6.45 9.88 -5.36
N TRP A 107 7.14 10.73 -4.62
CA TRP A 107 7.00 12.15 -4.74
C TRP A 107 7.59 12.60 -6.09
N LYS A 108 6.74 13.04 -6.96
CA LYS A 108 7.18 13.75 -8.15
C LYS A 108 7.18 15.22 -7.79
N GLU A 109 8.14 15.97 -8.26
CA GLU A 109 8.23 17.42 -8.01
C GLU A 109 6.94 18.18 -8.37
N TRP A 110 6.19 17.65 -9.33
CA TRP A 110 4.92 18.21 -9.78
C TRP A 110 3.68 17.63 -9.06
N ASN A 111 3.85 16.70 -8.12
CA ASN A 111 2.76 16.15 -7.33
C ASN A 111 3.18 16.11 -5.85
N PRO A 112 3.25 17.29 -5.20
CA PRO A 112 3.63 17.39 -3.80
C PRO A 112 2.63 16.63 -2.93
N PRO A 113 3.06 16.16 -1.75
CA PRO A 113 2.16 15.49 -0.83
C PRO A 113 1.02 16.43 -0.43
N ARG A 114 -0.17 15.88 -0.34
CA ARG A 114 -1.31 16.61 0.20
C ARG A 114 -1.14 16.71 1.71
N VAL A 115 -1.30 17.92 2.22
CA VAL A 115 -1.07 18.24 3.62
C VAL A 115 -2.32 18.93 4.18
N ALA A 116 -2.64 18.61 5.43
CA ALA A 116 -3.57 19.35 6.25
C ALA A 116 -2.84 19.84 7.51
N VAL A 117 -3.18 21.04 7.94
CA VAL A 117 -2.62 21.61 9.17
C VAL A 117 -3.77 21.95 10.11
N TRP A 118 -3.69 21.48 11.34
CA TRP A 118 -4.66 21.80 12.38
C TRP A 118 -3.93 22.24 13.63
N GLY A 119 -3.83 23.54 13.80
CA GLY A 119 -3.00 24.13 14.84
C GLY A 119 -1.56 23.65 14.77
N PRO A 120 -1.01 23.08 15.84
CA PRO A 120 0.37 22.62 15.88
C PRO A 120 0.60 21.26 15.23
N ILE A 121 -0.40 20.65 14.65
CA ILE A 121 -0.33 19.30 14.08
C ILE A 121 -0.36 19.35 12.54
N VAL A 122 0.61 18.71 11.91
CA VAL A 122 0.69 18.55 10.47
C VAL A 122 0.35 17.12 10.10
N PHE A 123 -0.62 16.97 9.21
CA PHE A 123 -1.06 15.69 8.68
C PHE A 123 -0.70 15.59 7.20
N GLN A 124 -0.41 14.40 6.76
CA GLN A 124 -0.09 14.10 5.36
C GLN A 124 -0.69 12.76 4.96
N ASN A 125 -0.99 12.59 3.68
CA ASN A 125 -1.32 11.26 3.17
C ASN A 125 -0.09 10.35 3.27
N VAL A 126 -0.32 9.10 3.66
CA VAL A 126 0.76 8.10 3.76
C VAL A 126 1.32 7.83 2.36
N SER A 127 2.63 7.96 2.22
CA SER A 127 3.37 7.57 1.04
C SER A 127 4.39 6.48 1.39
N ARG A 128 4.84 5.74 0.39
CA ARG A 128 5.90 4.74 0.60
C ARG A 128 7.18 5.37 1.13
N GLN A 129 7.50 6.58 0.68
CA GLN A 129 8.66 7.33 1.13
C GLN A 129 8.60 7.63 2.63
N LEU A 130 7.43 8.03 3.17
CA LEU A 130 7.26 8.23 4.62
C LEU A 130 7.47 6.92 5.40
N LEU A 131 7.13 5.77 4.82
CA LEU A 131 7.32 4.48 5.46
C LEU A 131 8.78 4.00 5.44
N THR A 132 9.62 4.60 4.60
CA THR A 132 11.07 4.33 4.53
C THR A 132 11.91 5.42 5.20
N ASP A 133 11.27 6.43 5.79
CA ASP A 133 11.98 7.49 6.53
C ASP A 133 12.67 6.89 7.76
N GLU A 134 13.98 7.10 7.87
CA GLU A 134 14.79 6.61 8.98
C GLU A 134 14.30 7.14 10.33
N ASN A 135 13.71 8.33 10.36
CA ASN A 135 13.13 8.93 11.56
C ASN A 135 11.84 8.23 12.03
N ALA A 136 11.17 7.52 11.15
CA ALA A 136 9.97 6.75 11.50
C ALA A 136 10.29 5.47 12.28
N GLY A 137 11.52 4.94 12.17
CA GLY A 137 12.03 3.82 12.96
C GLY A 137 11.11 2.60 12.98
N HIS A 138 10.95 1.99 14.17
CA HIS A 138 10.06 0.82 14.36
C HIS A 138 8.59 1.11 14.02
N ARG A 139 8.14 2.35 14.11
CA ARG A 139 6.77 2.74 13.77
C ARG A 139 6.46 2.61 12.29
N ALA A 140 7.45 2.87 11.41
CA ALA A 140 7.28 2.64 9.98
C ALA A 140 6.90 1.19 9.69
N LEU A 141 7.50 0.22 10.40
CA LEU A 141 7.19 -1.20 10.24
C LEU A 141 5.78 -1.55 10.74
N GLU A 142 5.36 -1.01 11.89
CA GLU A 142 4.00 -1.19 12.40
C GLU A 142 2.96 -0.60 11.45
N ILE A 143 3.21 0.60 10.95
CA ILE A 143 2.35 1.28 9.98
C ILE A 143 2.33 0.52 8.65
N ALA A 144 3.49 0.05 8.17
CA ALA A 144 3.56 -0.76 6.96
C ALA A 144 2.72 -2.05 7.09
N GLN A 145 2.68 -2.68 8.27
CA GLN A 145 1.80 -3.83 8.52
C GLN A 145 0.32 -3.44 8.53
N VAL A 146 -0.04 -2.30 9.11
CA VAL A 146 -1.41 -1.76 9.07
C VAL A 146 -1.78 -1.41 7.63
N VAL A 147 -0.88 -0.77 6.89
CA VAL A 147 -1.04 -0.46 5.47
C VAL A 147 -1.22 -1.75 4.67
N LYS A 148 -0.42 -2.78 4.90
CA LYS A 148 -0.59 -4.11 4.26
C LYS A 148 -1.94 -4.76 4.58
N LYS A 149 -2.47 -4.57 5.77
CA LYS A 149 -3.75 -5.16 6.21
C LYS A 149 -4.98 -4.39 5.77
N THR A 150 -4.92 -3.05 5.77
CA THR A 150 -6.10 -2.18 5.52
C THR A 150 -6.20 -1.69 4.08
N TYR A 151 -5.10 -1.87 3.33
CA TYR A 151 -4.94 -1.68 1.91
C TYR A 151 -4.99 -0.34 1.34
N ALA A 152 -4.11 -0.25 0.57
CA ALA A 152 -4.06 0.22 -0.82
C ALA A 152 -5.38 0.78 -1.43
N MET A 153 -6.51 0.39 -0.92
CA MET A 153 -7.85 0.84 -1.34
C MET A 153 -8.32 2.12 -0.63
N ASN A 154 -7.70 2.48 0.50
CA ASN A 154 -8.06 3.69 1.24
C ASN A 154 -6.82 4.55 1.42
N GLU A 155 -6.97 5.82 1.17
CA GLU A 155 -5.97 6.79 1.56
C GLU A 155 -5.89 6.81 3.08
N LEU A 156 -4.66 6.81 3.59
CA LEU A 156 -4.38 6.89 5.02
C LEU A 156 -3.79 8.25 5.33
N VAL A 157 -4.17 8.81 6.45
CA VAL A 157 -3.68 10.10 6.94
C VAL A 157 -2.77 9.86 8.14
N MET A 158 -1.57 10.43 8.09
CA MET A 158 -0.54 10.30 9.11
C MET A 158 -0.19 11.65 9.70
N ILE A 159 0.10 11.70 10.98
CA ILE A 159 0.70 12.85 11.64
C ILE A 159 2.19 12.85 11.32
N THR A 160 2.65 13.83 10.56
CA THR A 160 4.06 13.92 10.16
C THR A 160 4.87 14.85 11.05
N ARG A 161 4.20 15.80 11.69
CA ARG A 161 4.86 16.75 12.59
C ARG A 161 3.90 17.24 13.67
N ILE A 162 4.44 17.37 14.87
CA ILE A 162 3.82 18.11 15.98
C ILE A 162 4.81 19.19 16.40
N GLU A 163 4.35 20.45 16.45
CA GLU A 163 5.21 21.58 16.79
C GLU A 163 5.84 21.38 18.18
N PRO A 164 7.18 21.48 18.31
CA PRO A 164 7.89 21.09 19.52
C PRO A 164 7.46 21.82 20.79
N ASN A 165 7.10 23.09 20.68
CA ASN A 165 6.72 23.94 21.82
C ASN A 165 5.20 24.05 22.01
N SER A 166 4.43 23.20 21.33
CA SER A 166 2.98 23.21 21.44
C SER A 166 2.51 22.46 22.68
N TYR A 167 1.31 22.81 23.15
CA TYR A 167 0.64 22.08 24.22
C TYR A 167 0.39 20.60 23.85
N VAL A 168 0.19 20.30 22.55
CA VAL A 168 -0.03 18.93 22.06
C VAL A 168 1.19 18.05 22.29
N LYS A 169 2.41 18.62 22.19
CA LYS A 169 3.66 17.88 22.42
C LYS A 169 3.84 17.40 23.84
N ASN A 170 3.15 18.04 24.80
CA ASN A 170 3.18 17.65 26.23
C ASN A 170 2.35 16.40 26.52
N TYR A 171 1.51 15.96 25.59
CA TYR A 171 0.79 14.71 25.72
C TYR A 171 1.62 13.55 25.17
N GLU A 172 1.44 12.36 25.74
CA GLU A 172 2.05 11.14 25.20
C GLU A 172 1.43 10.72 23.87
N ILE A 173 0.21 11.15 23.60
CA ILE A 173 -0.60 10.91 22.42
C ILE A 173 -1.22 12.25 21.98
N PRO A 174 -1.29 12.60 20.70
CA PRO A 174 -0.81 11.84 19.54
C PRO A 174 0.71 11.94 19.38
N ARG A 175 1.28 11.06 18.58
CA ARG A 175 2.71 11.06 18.25
C ARG A 175 2.93 11.27 16.77
N GLU A 176 4.12 11.77 16.43
CA GLU A 176 4.56 11.78 15.03
C GLU A 176 4.60 10.35 14.50
N TYR A 177 4.20 10.19 13.24
CA TYR A 177 4.01 8.91 12.54
C TYR A 177 2.80 8.07 13.02
N ASP A 178 1.92 8.59 13.86
CA ASP A 178 0.64 7.96 14.12
C ASP A 178 -0.30 8.11 12.91
N LEU A 179 -1.06 7.07 12.59
CA LEU A 179 -2.19 7.20 11.68
C LEU A 179 -3.38 7.83 12.39
N LEU A 180 -4.00 8.80 11.75
CA LEU A 180 -5.26 9.39 12.21
C LEU A 180 -6.42 8.50 11.75
N LEU A 181 -7.13 7.91 12.68
CA LEU A 181 -8.23 7.00 12.41
C LEU A 181 -9.58 7.73 12.41
N LYS A 182 -9.79 8.58 13.45
CA LYS A 182 -11.04 9.34 13.61
C LYS A 182 -10.78 10.72 14.20
N VAL A 183 -11.70 11.62 13.89
CA VAL A 183 -11.89 12.90 14.55
C VAL A 183 -13.30 12.92 15.12
N GLY A 184 -13.43 12.97 16.44
CA GLY A 184 -14.70 12.75 17.11
C GLY A 184 -15.28 11.37 16.79
N ARG A 185 -16.44 11.35 16.15
CA ARG A 185 -17.11 10.13 15.68
C ARG A 185 -16.84 9.85 14.20
N THR A 186 -16.20 10.77 13.48
CA THR A 186 -16.01 10.70 12.03
C THR A 186 -14.72 9.96 11.69
N ARG A 187 -14.84 8.85 10.94
CA ARG A 187 -13.67 8.14 10.41
C ARG A 187 -13.06 8.94 9.27
N ILE A 188 -11.76 9.18 9.35
CA ILE A 188 -11.02 9.92 8.31
C ILE A 188 -10.68 8.98 7.15
N LYS A 189 -10.91 9.46 5.91
CA LYS A 189 -10.76 8.68 4.68
C LYS A 189 -9.71 9.23 3.73
N SER A 190 -9.36 10.51 3.86
CA SER A 190 -8.38 11.22 3.04
C SER A 190 -7.99 12.56 3.68
N ILE A 191 -6.98 13.23 3.13
CA ILE A 191 -6.60 14.60 3.56
C ILE A 191 -7.73 15.60 3.24
N GLU A 192 -8.37 15.47 2.09
CA GLU A 192 -9.50 16.34 1.73
C GLU A 192 -10.67 16.17 2.71
N HIS A 193 -10.96 14.91 3.07
CA HIS A 193 -11.99 14.64 4.07
C HIS A 193 -11.60 15.21 5.44
N LEU A 194 -10.32 15.12 5.84
CA LEU A 194 -9.84 15.75 7.07
C LEU A 194 -10.02 17.26 7.04
N ASN A 195 -9.66 17.93 5.93
CA ASN A 195 -9.86 19.37 5.79
C ASN A 195 -11.34 19.76 5.95
N THR A 196 -12.25 18.99 5.34
CA THR A 196 -13.70 19.22 5.52
C THR A 196 -14.12 19.08 6.98
N VAL A 197 -13.59 18.07 7.69
CA VAL A 197 -13.87 17.86 9.12
C VAL A 197 -13.30 18.99 9.98
N ILE A 198 -12.10 19.49 9.66
CA ILE A 198 -11.49 20.63 10.36
C ILE A 198 -12.37 21.88 10.22
N GLU A 199 -12.86 22.19 9.02
CA GLU A 199 -13.78 23.34 8.82
C GLU A 199 -15.09 23.17 9.58
N ASP A 200 -15.66 21.96 9.63
CA ASP A 200 -16.87 21.68 10.44
C ASP A 200 -16.59 21.93 11.95
N TYR A 201 -15.42 21.54 12.46
CA TYR A 201 -15.05 21.83 13.85
C TYR A 201 -14.77 23.30 14.11
N LYS A 202 -14.32 24.07 13.13
CA LYS A 202 -14.20 25.52 13.22
C LYS A 202 -15.55 26.20 13.40
N GLU A 203 -16.58 25.73 12.70
CA GLU A 203 -17.96 26.20 12.90
C GLU A 203 -18.50 25.77 14.27
N ARG A 204 -18.19 24.56 14.73
CA ARG A 204 -18.62 24.07 16.06
C ARG A 204 -17.96 24.82 17.20
N LEU A 205 -16.71 25.28 17.06
CA LEU A 205 -16.07 26.14 18.03
C LEU A 205 -16.88 27.44 18.23
N GLN A 206 -17.43 28.01 17.16
CA GLN A 206 -18.32 29.19 17.25
C GLN A 206 -19.64 28.86 17.97
N GLN A 207 -20.04 27.59 18.04
CA GLN A 207 -21.20 27.07 18.76
C GLN A 207 -20.86 26.62 20.19
N ASN A 208 -19.70 27.02 20.74
CA ASN A 208 -19.20 26.68 22.08
C ASN A 208 -18.79 25.20 22.30
N GLU A 209 -18.55 24.42 21.25
CA GLU A 209 -17.85 23.14 21.43
C GLU A 209 -16.41 23.41 21.81
N LYS A 210 -15.95 22.83 22.93
CA LYS A 210 -14.63 23.16 23.49
C LYS A 210 -13.55 22.13 23.19
N TYR A 211 -13.93 20.90 22.92
CA TYR A 211 -13.00 19.79 22.80
C TYR A 211 -13.27 18.93 21.56
N VAL A 212 -12.22 18.38 21.02
CA VAL A 212 -12.26 17.34 19.98
C VAL A 212 -11.47 16.12 20.39
N CYS A 213 -11.97 14.95 20.09
CA CYS A 213 -11.25 13.69 20.29
C CYS A 213 -10.53 13.28 19.01
N LEU A 214 -9.23 13.11 19.04
CA LEU A 214 -8.48 12.44 18.00
C LEU A 214 -8.25 10.98 18.40
N GLU A 215 -8.60 10.04 17.51
CA GLU A 215 -8.29 8.61 17.65
C GLU A 215 -7.18 8.27 16.65
N THR A 216 -6.04 7.86 17.16
CA THR A 216 -4.84 7.50 16.39
C THR A 216 -4.46 6.04 16.62
N THR A 217 -3.42 5.55 15.94
CA THR A 217 -2.87 4.21 16.19
C THR A 217 -2.28 4.05 17.58
N SER A 218 -1.84 5.12 18.23
CA SER A 218 -1.33 5.09 19.62
C SER A 218 -2.42 5.22 20.67
N GLY A 219 -3.63 5.66 20.30
CA GLY A 219 -4.74 5.82 21.24
C GLY A 219 -5.62 7.03 20.98
N LYS A 220 -6.33 7.47 22.01
CA LYS A 220 -7.24 8.61 21.97
C LYS A 220 -6.74 9.75 22.82
N VAL A 221 -6.90 10.97 22.30
CA VAL A 221 -6.59 12.21 23.03
C VAL A 221 -7.71 13.23 22.83
N TRP A 222 -7.98 14.00 23.88
CA TRP A 222 -8.91 15.11 23.81
C TRP A 222 -8.12 16.42 23.77
N LEU A 223 -8.34 17.21 22.72
CA LEU A 223 -7.66 18.49 22.51
C LEU A 223 -8.66 19.63 22.61
N MET A 224 -8.20 20.79 23.08
CA MET A 224 -8.98 22.01 23.13
C MET A 224 -9.05 22.65 21.74
N LEU A 225 -10.27 22.90 21.25
CA LEU A 225 -10.48 23.46 19.92
C LEU A 225 -9.94 24.87 19.77
N ASP A 226 -10.06 25.71 20.79
CA ASP A 226 -9.53 27.08 20.76
C ASP A 226 -8.01 27.12 20.54
N GLN A 227 -7.29 26.13 21.07
CA GLN A 227 -5.84 26.01 20.89
C GLN A 227 -5.44 25.37 19.55
N LEU A 228 -6.38 24.73 18.85
CA LEU A 228 -6.15 24.18 17.52
C LEU A 228 -6.41 25.21 16.41
N PHE A 229 -7.12 26.31 16.71
CA PHE A 229 -7.48 27.34 15.73
C PHE A 229 -6.81 28.71 15.99
N ASN A 230 -6.06 28.84 17.08
CA ASN A 230 -5.20 29.98 17.38
C ASN A 230 -3.75 29.69 17.00
#